data_ed62b3f929d33a3ba847802d4eac3fbf
#
_entry.id   ed62b3f929d33a3ba847802d4eac3fbf
#
_cell.length_a   1.000
_cell.length_b   1.000
_cell.length_c   1.000
_cell.angle_alpha   90.00
_cell.angle_beta   90.00
_cell.angle_gamma   90.00
#
_symmetry.space_group_name_H-M   'P 1'
#
loop_
_entity.id
_entity.type
_entity.pdbx_description
1 polymer ?
#
loop_
_entity_poly.entity_id
_entity_poly.type
_entity_poly.pdbx_seq_one_letter_code
_entity_poly.pdbx_strand_id
1 'polypeptide(L)'
;MWAHGFALFKGEKLSKSAGVSFGLGEAIERHGPDALRYFLLREIPWDADGTYTWERFDERYTADLADAFGNLASRVLAMLERYRKGVVPQAQETALDRAGTEAAARYAQAMDALLLHRGAAAAWDLVSEANGWVERRAPWTQAKTGDEAGLDQTLGALARALERLAVLAAPFLPAAASKLWTALGLAGTAPVERAWDHVSDPHVAGCRTSRIAPLFPKPERAAEAAT
;
A
#
# COMPACT_ATOMS: atom_id res chain seq x y z
N MET A 1 -14.75 -15.15 22.99
CA MET A 1 -13.41 -15.67 22.59
C MET A 1 -13.42 -15.75 21.08
N TRP A 2 -12.46 -15.14 20.43
CA TRP A 2 -12.36 -15.13 18.98
C TRP A 2 -11.13 -15.92 18.56
N ALA A 3 -11.28 -16.89 17.70
CA ALA A 3 -10.21 -17.78 17.27
C ALA A 3 -10.12 -17.69 15.72
N HIS A 4 -8.93 -17.52 15.20
CA HIS A 4 -8.65 -17.59 13.78
C HIS A 4 -8.30 -19.04 13.36
N GLY A 5 -8.35 -19.31 12.05
CA GLY A 5 -7.91 -20.57 11.47
C GLY A 5 -6.42 -20.84 11.69
N PHE A 6 -5.99 -22.06 11.43
CA PHE A 6 -4.58 -22.43 11.58
C PHE A 6 -3.74 -21.87 10.42
N ALA A 7 -2.53 -21.43 10.75
CA ALA A 7 -1.50 -21.21 9.74
C ALA A 7 -0.83 -22.56 9.42
N LEU A 8 -0.95 -22.99 8.17
CA LEU A 8 -0.35 -24.24 7.68
C LEU A 8 0.90 -23.89 6.86
N PHE A 9 1.99 -24.61 7.07
CA PHE A 9 3.17 -24.54 6.23
C PHE A 9 3.22 -25.76 5.32
N LYS A 10 3.16 -25.57 4.00
CA LYS A 10 3.06 -26.65 2.99
C LYS A 10 1.94 -27.67 3.29
N GLY A 11 0.82 -27.20 3.84
CA GLY A 11 -0.32 -28.04 4.20
C GLY A 11 -0.22 -28.74 5.58
N GLU A 12 0.88 -28.58 6.31
CA GLU A 12 1.06 -29.13 7.64
C GLU A 12 0.98 -28.03 8.71
N LYS A 13 0.41 -28.35 9.89
CA LYS A 13 0.37 -27.40 11.01
C LYS A 13 1.78 -26.98 11.40
N LEU A 14 2.01 -25.67 11.56
CA LEU A 14 3.24 -25.16 12.16
C LEU A 14 3.40 -25.75 13.57
N SER A 15 4.34 -26.64 13.74
CA SER A 15 4.63 -27.33 15.01
C SER A 15 6.12 -27.37 15.26
N LYS A 16 6.54 -26.83 16.41
CA LYS A 16 7.94 -26.89 16.86
C LYS A 16 8.45 -28.33 17.00
N SER A 17 7.56 -29.28 17.35
CA SER A 17 7.91 -30.71 17.56
C SER A 17 8.03 -31.51 16.25
N ALA A 18 7.45 -31.02 15.15
CA ALA A 18 7.48 -31.70 13.85
C ALA A 18 8.62 -31.22 12.93
N GLY A 19 9.47 -30.30 13.39
CA GLY A 19 10.56 -29.73 12.57
C GLY A 19 10.08 -28.82 11.43
N VAL A 20 8.78 -28.63 11.29
CA VAL A 20 8.15 -27.74 10.31
C VAL A 20 8.04 -26.36 10.96
N SER A 21 9.09 -25.57 10.86
CA SER A 21 9.08 -24.19 11.35
C SER A 21 9.23 -23.22 10.19
N PHE A 22 8.31 -22.28 10.11
CA PHE A 22 8.56 -21.04 9.39
C PHE A 22 9.35 -20.12 10.33
N GLY A 23 10.59 -19.82 9.96
CA GLY A 23 11.43 -18.92 10.75
C GLY A 23 10.91 -17.50 10.67
N LEU A 24 10.16 -17.02 11.68
CA LEU A 24 9.73 -15.62 11.73
C LEU A 24 10.91 -14.66 11.59
N GLY A 25 12.08 -15.00 12.17
CA GLY A 25 13.33 -14.26 12.01
C GLY A 25 13.75 -14.19 10.55
N GLU A 26 13.79 -15.33 9.84
CA GLU A 26 14.15 -15.40 8.43
C GLU A 26 13.19 -14.58 7.55
N ALA A 27 11.88 -14.61 7.83
CA ALA A 27 10.92 -13.81 7.10
C ALA A 27 11.14 -12.30 7.29
N ILE A 28 11.46 -11.89 8.53
CA ILE A 28 11.77 -10.49 8.83
C ILE A 28 13.08 -10.06 8.17
N GLU A 29 14.11 -10.91 8.19
CA GLU A 29 15.39 -10.64 7.52
C GLU A 29 15.23 -10.52 5.99
N ARG A 30 14.33 -11.35 5.41
CA ARG A 30 14.10 -11.42 3.96
C ARG A 30 13.40 -10.19 3.41
N HIS A 31 12.30 -9.76 4.02
CA HIS A 31 11.43 -8.69 3.49
C HIS A 31 11.00 -7.65 4.52
N GLY A 32 11.44 -7.80 5.76
CA GLY A 32 11.11 -6.88 6.84
C GLY A 32 9.76 -7.19 7.54
N PRO A 33 9.54 -6.55 8.69
CA PRO A 33 8.39 -6.84 9.54
C PRO A 33 7.05 -6.43 8.93
N ASP A 34 7.00 -5.33 8.18
CA ASP A 34 5.77 -4.87 7.50
C ASP A 34 5.31 -5.89 6.46
N ALA A 35 6.22 -6.44 5.67
CA ALA A 35 5.90 -7.43 4.66
C ALA A 35 5.35 -8.72 5.27
N LEU A 36 5.97 -9.19 6.36
CA LEU A 36 5.49 -10.36 7.10
C LEU A 36 4.10 -10.11 7.68
N ARG A 37 3.88 -8.94 8.31
CA ARG A 37 2.59 -8.56 8.89
C ARG A 37 1.50 -8.50 7.81
N TYR A 38 1.78 -7.84 6.69
CA TYR A 38 0.87 -7.77 5.56
C TYR A 38 0.51 -9.16 5.05
N PHE A 39 1.53 -10.02 4.83
CA PHE A 39 1.31 -11.37 4.33
C PHE A 39 0.39 -12.17 5.25
N LEU A 40 0.65 -12.19 6.55
CA LEU A 40 -0.15 -12.93 7.51
C LEU A 40 -1.61 -12.44 7.56
N LEU A 41 -1.82 -11.13 7.53
CA LEU A 41 -3.16 -10.54 7.61
C LEU A 41 -3.93 -10.60 6.28
N ARG A 42 -3.23 -10.70 5.16
CA ARG A 42 -3.80 -10.71 3.81
C ARG A 42 -4.08 -12.11 3.29
N GLU A 43 -3.16 -13.04 3.55
CA GLU A 43 -3.20 -14.38 2.97
C GLU A 43 -3.96 -15.38 3.86
N ILE A 44 -3.99 -15.17 5.17
CA ILE A 44 -4.67 -16.08 6.10
C ILE A 44 -6.07 -15.55 6.41
N PRO A 45 -7.13 -16.18 5.89
CA PRO A 45 -8.50 -15.80 6.25
C PRO A 45 -8.74 -16.09 7.73
N TRP A 46 -9.58 -15.29 8.38
CA TRP A 46 -9.92 -15.53 9.78
C TRP A 46 -10.87 -16.70 9.99
N ASP A 47 -11.66 -17.00 8.99
CA ASP A 47 -12.72 -18.02 8.99
C ASP A 47 -12.27 -19.35 8.37
N ALA A 48 -11.01 -19.47 7.98
CA ALA A 48 -10.45 -20.67 7.38
C ALA A 48 -8.95 -20.82 7.68
N ASP A 49 -8.43 -22.02 7.48
CA ASP A 49 -6.98 -22.27 7.53
C ASP A 49 -6.28 -21.65 6.34
N GLY A 50 -5.11 -21.04 6.56
CA GLY A 50 -4.30 -20.44 5.51
C GLY A 50 -3.00 -21.21 5.30
N THR A 51 -2.63 -21.44 4.03
CA THR A 51 -1.37 -22.08 3.68
C THR A 51 -0.27 -21.06 3.47
N TYR A 52 0.84 -21.26 4.14
CA TYR A 52 2.02 -20.44 4.09
C TYR A 52 3.11 -21.14 3.27
N THR A 53 3.69 -20.43 2.27
CA THR A 53 4.91 -20.88 1.57
C THR A 53 5.83 -19.69 1.33
N TRP A 54 7.14 -19.95 1.18
CA TRP A 54 8.11 -18.92 0.87
C TRP A 54 7.84 -18.28 -0.49
N GLU A 55 7.48 -19.11 -1.47
CA GLU A 55 7.16 -18.68 -2.84
C GLU A 55 5.97 -17.71 -2.82
N ARG A 56 4.94 -18.01 -2.03
CA ARG A 56 3.77 -17.15 -1.91
C ARG A 56 4.08 -15.85 -1.18
N PHE A 57 4.95 -15.90 -0.18
CA PHE A 57 5.43 -14.71 0.53
C PHE A 57 6.23 -13.78 -0.40
N ASP A 58 7.17 -14.34 -1.19
CA ASP A 58 7.95 -13.59 -2.16
C ASP A 58 7.09 -13.00 -3.28
N GLU A 59 6.11 -13.77 -3.77
CA GLU A 59 5.14 -13.31 -4.77
C GLU A 59 4.33 -12.12 -4.25
N ARG A 60 3.78 -12.20 -3.03
CA ARG A 60 3.04 -11.11 -2.41
C ARG A 60 3.90 -9.87 -2.18
N TYR A 61 5.12 -10.07 -1.69
CA TYR A 61 6.05 -8.97 -1.53
C TYR A 61 6.30 -8.25 -2.86
N THR A 62 6.59 -8.99 -3.89
CA THR A 62 6.93 -8.42 -5.20
C THR A 62 5.71 -7.76 -5.84
N ALA A 63 4.60 -8.49 -5.98
CA ALA A 63 3.44 -8.01 -6.71
C ALA A 63 2.68 -6.90 -5.95
N ASP A 64 2.36 -7.14 -4.67
CA ASP A 64 1.49 -6.24 -3.93
C ASP A 64 2.27 -5.06 -3.32
N LEU A 65 3.47 -5.31 -2.76
CA LEU A 65 4.19 -4.29 -2.02
C LEU A 65 5.20 -3.53 -2.88
N ALA A 66 6.09 -4.21 -3.60
CA ALA A 66 7.11 -3.53 -4.39
C ALA A 66 6.55 -2.93 -5.68
N ASP A 67 5.84 -3.73 -6.49
CA ASP A 67 5.39 -3.34 -7.83
C ASP A 67 4.08 -2.55 -7.82
N ALA A 68 3.16 -2.82 -6.90
CA ALA A 68 1.92 -2.08 -6.83
C ALA A 68 2.01 -0.86 -5.90
N PHE A 69 2.06 -1.06 -4.57
CA PHE A 69 1.97 0.02 -3.59
C PHE A 69 3.22 0.91 -3.55
N GLY A 70 4.41 0.30 -3.43
CA GLY A 70 5.68 1.02 -3.33
C GLY A 70 6.02 1.78 -4.60
N ASN A 71 5.79 1.18 -5.77
CA ASN A 71 5.98 1.82 -7.05
C ASN A 71 5.00 2.99 -7.26
N LEU A 72 3.71 2.82 -6.91
CA LEU A 72 2.73 3.90 -6.95
C LEU A 72 3.20 5.11 -6.14
N ALA A 73 3.57 4.89 -4.87
CA ALA A 73 4.03 5.96 -3.99
C ALA A 73 5.25 6.69 -4.58
N SER A 74 6.26 5.94 -5.00
CA SER A 74 7.50 6.50 -5.58
C SER A 74 7.23 7.29 -6.86
N ARG A 75 6.40 6.77 -7.76
CA ARG A 75 6.03 7.44 -9.04
C ARG A 75 5.27 8.74 -8.79
N VAL A 76 4.27 8.73 -7.91
CA VAL A 76 3.46 9.92 -7.63
C VAL A 76 4.30 11.01 -6.99
N LEU A 77 5.10 10.68 -5.96
CA LEU A 77 6.00 11.65 -5.32
C LEU A 77 7.04 12.21 -6.31
N ALA A 78 7.59 11.37 -7.20
CA ALA A 78 8.52 11.83 -8.23
C ALA A 78 7.85 12.76 -9.25
N MET A 79 6.59 12.50 -9.63
CA MET A 79 5.84 13.36 -10.54
C MET A 79 5.46 14.69 -9.88
N LEU A 80 5.04 14.70 -8.63
CA LEU A 80 4.79 15.92 -7.86
C LEU A 80 6.06 16.77 -7.77
N GLU A 81 7.20 16.18 -7.45
CA GLU A 81 8.48 16.90 -7.43
C GLU A 81 8.84 17.46 -8.79
N ARG A 82 8.75 16.63 -9.85
CA ARG A 82 9.14 17.03 -11.22
C ARG A 82 8.26 18.12 -11.79
N TYR A 83 6.95 18.03 -11.63
CA TYR A 83 6.00 18.89 -12.34
C TYR A 83 5.44 20.02 -11.47
N ARG A 84 5.48 19.90 -10.15
CA ARG A 84 4.91 20.87 -9.20
C ARG A 84 5.87 21.25 -8.07
N LYS A 85 7.16 20.97 -8.22
CA LYS A 85 8.22 21.31 -7.24
C LYS A 85 7.87 20.78 -5.85
N GLY A 86 7.25 19.61 -5.78
CA GLY A 86 6.82 18.94 -4.56
C GLY A 86 5.56 19.52 -3.91
N VAL A 87 4.88 20.47 -4.49
CA VAL A 87 3.62 21.00 -3.93
C VAL A 87 2.43 20.27 -4.55
N VAL A 88 1.55 19.73 -3.70
CA VAL A 88 0.33 19.08 -4.15
C VAL A 88 -0.66 20.14 -4.68
N PRO A 89 -1.09 20.06 -5.95
CA PRO A 89 -2.02 21.03 -6.51
C PRO A 89 -3.41 20.91 -5.91
N GLN A 90 -4.12 22.01 -5.84
CA GLN A 90 -5.57 22.02 -5.62
C GLN A 90 -6.26 21.43 -6.86
N ALA A 91 -7.19 20.52 -6.63
CA ALA A 91 -7.90 19.84 -7.71
C ALA A 91 -9.31 19.44 -7.27
N GLN A 92 -10.24 19.46 -8.20
CA GLN A 92 -11.60 19.00 -7.96
C GLN A 92 -11.64 17.48 -7.77
N GLU A 93 -12.72 16.99 -7.18
CA GLU A 93 -12.97 15.56 -7.07
C GLU A 93 -13.05 14.88 -8.43
N THR A 94 -12.57 13.64 -8.49
CA THR A 94 -12.48 12.84 -9.69
C THR A 94 -13.14 11.46 -9.51
N ALA A 95 -13.14 10.66 -10.57
CA ALA A 95 -13.54 9.27 -10.47
C ALA A 95 -12.62 8.45 -9.52
N LEU A 96 -11.33 8.83 -9.39
CA LEU A 96 -10.41 8.19 -8.46
C LEU A 96 -10.80 8.48 -7.00
N ASP A 97 -11.29 9.68 -6.71
CA ASP A 97 -11.76 10.03 -5.36
C ASP A 97 -13.00 9.21 -4.98
N ARG A 98 -13.95 9.03 -5.92
CA ARG A 98 -15.11 8.15 -5.71
C ARG A 98 -14.69 6.71 -5.46
N ALA A 99 -13.76 6.18 -6.26
CA ALA A 99 -13.20 4.84 -6.04
C ALA A 99 -12.54 4.72 -4.65
N GLY A 100 -11.86 5.77 -4.19
CA GLY A 100 -11.29 5.86 -2.83
C GLY A 100 -12.36 5.80 -1.74
N THR A 101 -13.45 6.52 -1.90
CA THR A 101 -14.59 6.50 -0.95
C THR A 101 -15.26 5.12 -0.91
N GLU A 102 -15.47 4.50 -2.06
CA GLU A 102 -16.03 3.15 -2.15
C GLU A 102 -15.11 2.09 -1.53
N ALA A 103 -13.81 2.18 -1.79
CA ALA A 103 -12.82 1.30 -1.17
C ALA A 103 -12.80 1.46 0.35
N ALA A 104 -12.87 2.70 0.86
CA ALA A 104 -12.93 3.00 2.29
C ALA A 104 -14.19 2.41 2.95
N ALA A 105 -15.33 2.49 2.29
CA ALA A 105 -16.57 1.91 2.80
C ALA A 105 -16.49 0.37 2.91
N ARG A 106 -15.97 -0.30 1.86
CA ARG A 106 -15.74 -1.75 1.90
C ARG A 106 -14.69 -2.14 2.96
N TYR A 107 -13.65 -1.33 3.11
CA TYR A 107 -12.63 -1.50 4.14
C TYR A 107 -13.24 -1.45 5.53
N ALA A 108 -14.00 -0.39 5.86
CA ALA A 108 -14.64 -0.22 7.16
C ALA A 108 -15.55 -1.41 7.48
N GLN A 109 -16.43 -1.80 6.54
CA GLN A 109 -17.30 -2.95 6.70
C GLN A 109 -16.54 -4.26 6.98
N ALA A 110 -15.42 -4.47 6.27
CA ALA A 110 -14.59 -5.66 6.46
C ALA A 110 -13.88 -5.65 7.83
N MET A 111 -13.35 -4.50 8.24
CA MET A 111 -12.64 -4.35 9.52
C MET A 111 -13.61 -4.50 10.71
N ASP A 112 -14.81 -3.94 10.64
CA ASP A 112 -15.86 -4.08 11.65
C ASP A 112 -16.30 -5.55 11.79
N ALA A 113 -16.33 -6.28 10.67
CA ALA A 113 -16.60 -7.72 10.65
C ALA A 113 -15.38 -8.59 11.03
N LEU A 114 -14.23 -7.97 11.35
CA LEU A 114 -12.97 -8.64 11.66
C LEU A 114 -12.40 -9.48 10.50
N LEU A 115 -12.82 -9.18 9.27
CA LEU A 115 -12.34 -9.83 8.05
C LEU A 115 -11.11 -9.10 7.48
N LEU A 116 -9.98 -9.14 8.23
CA LEU A 116 -8.80 -8.33 7.95
C LEU A 116 -8.26 -8.53 6.53
N HIS A 117 -8.29 -9.75 6.01
CA HIS A 117 -7.90 -10.07 4.62
C HIS A 117 -8.75 -9.34 3.58
N ARG A 118 -10.06 -9.13 3.86
CA ARG A 118 -10.96 -8.35 3.00
C ARG A 118 -10.72 -6.85 3.13
N GLY A 119 -10.39 -6.38 4.34
CA GLY A 119 -9.96 -5.00 4.56
C GLY A 119 -8.71 -4.68 3.75
N ALA A 120 -7.69 -5.54 3.83
CA ALA A 120 -6.49 -5.40 3.00
C ALA A 120 -6.82 -5.43 1.50
N ALA A 121 -7.71 -6.33 1.05
CA ALA A 121 -8.14 -6.38 -0.35
C ALA A 121 -8.76 -5.06 -0.81
N ALA A 122 -9.67 -4.49 -0.03
CA ALA A 122 -10.32 -3.21 -0.35
C ALA A 122 -9.32 -2.05 -0.47
N ALA A 123 -8.29 -2.00 0.40
CA ALA A 123 -7.21 -1.02 0.26
C ALA A 123 -6.40 -1.24 -1.03
N TRP A 124 -6.11 -2.49 -1.40
CA TRP A 124 -5.37 -2.81 -2.63
C TRP A 124 -6.18 -2.61 -3.91
N ASP A 125 -7.51 -2.64 -3.85
CA ASP A 125 -8.37 -2.19 -4.95
C ASP A 125 -8.10 -0.71 -5.27
N LEU A 126 -7.95 0.15 -4.26
CA LEU A 126 -7.59 1.55 -4.46
C LEU A 126 -6.16 1.71 -5.02
N VAL A 127 -5.20 0.87 -4.59
CA VAL A 127 -3.85 0.84 -5.19
C VAL A 127 -3.94 0.53 -6.68
N SER A 128 -4.73 -0.47 -7.07
CA SER A 128 -4.93 -0.86 -8.46
C SER A 128 -5.58 0.26 -9.28
N GLU A 129 -6.64 0.88 -8.77
CA GLU A 129 -7.30 2.01 -9.41
C GLU A 129 -6.38 3.21 -9.59
N ALA A 130 -5.57 3.55 -8.58
CA ALA A 130 -4.62 4.64 -8.67
C ALA A 130 -3.50 4.37 -9.69
N ASN A 131 -2.97 3.14 -9.76
CA ASN A 131 -2.04 2.75 -10.83
C ASN A 131 -2.69 2.84 -12.20
N GLY A 132 -3.91 2.32 -12.36
CA GLY A 132 -4.69 2.44 -13.59
C GLY A 132 -4.98 3.90 -13.96
N TRP A 133 -5.20 4.77 -12.98
CA TRP A 133 -5.38 6.21 -13.17
C TRP A 133 -4.12 6.86 -13.76
N VAL A 134 -2.93 6.54 -13.23
CA VAL A 134 -1.65 7.02 -13.80
C VAL A 134 -1.53 6.66 -15.28
N GLU A 135 -1.83 5.42 -15.64
CA GLU A 135 -1.71 4.96 -17.04
C GLU A 135 -2.76 5.62 -17.94
N ARG A 136 -4.02 5.69 -17.52
CA ARG A 136 -5.10 6.30 -18.31
C ARG A 136 -4.93 7.80 -18.50
N ARG A 137 -4.45 8.52 -17.49
CA ARG A 137 -4.28 9.96 -17.51
C ARG A 137 -2.97 10.41 -18.14
N ALA A 138 -1.96 9.52 -18.16
CA ALA A 138 -0.64 9.76 -18.76
C ALA A 138 -0.05 11.14 -18.42
N PRO A 139 0.21 11.46 -17.13
CA PRO A 139 0.61 12.80 -16.69
C PRO A 139 1.86 13.33 -17.40
N TRP A 140 2.73 12.46 -17.87
CA TRP A 140 3.89 12.84 -18.72
C TRP A 140 3.48 13.43 -20.08
N THR A 141 2.35 12.96 -20.64
CA THR A 141 1.79 13.49 -21.88
C THR A 141 1.13 14.84 -21.61
N GLN A 142 0.35 14.96 -20.53
CA GLN A 142 -0.27 16.24 -20.12
C GLN A 142 0.80 17.33 -19.92
N ALA A 143 1.90 16.99 -19.20
CA ALA A 143 3.02 17.92 -19.05
C ALA A 143 3.68 18.31 -20.37
N LYS A 144 3.81 17.36 -21.32
CA LYS A 144 4.40 17.62 -22.64
C LYS A 144 3.53 18.49 -23.53
N THR A 145 2.21 18.35 -23.45
CA THR A 145 1.24 19.10 -24.26
C THR A 145 0.85 20.44 -23.64
N GLY A 146 1.32 20.74 -22.42
CA GLY A 146 0.95 21.97 -21.70
C GLY A 146 -0.47 21.94 -21.12
N ASP A 147 -1.07 20.75 -20.93
CA ASP A 147 -2.36 20.59 -20.24
C ASP A 147 -2.15 20.71 -18.73
N GLU A 148 -1.86 21.92 -18.27
CA GLU A 148 -1.56 22.20 -16.85
C GLU A 148 -2.75 21.88 -15.93
N ALA A 149 -3.97 22.22 -16.36
CA ALA A 149 -5.19 21.96 -15.58
C ALA A 149 -5.46 20.45 -15.46
N GLY A 150 -5.32 19.70 -16.56
CA GLY A 150 -5.45 18.24 -16.53
C GLY A 150 -4.37 17.57 -15.69
N LEU A 151 -3.15 18.09 -15.72
CA LEU A 151 -2.03 17.61 -14.92
C LEU A 151 -2.28 17.86 -13.41
N ASP A 152 -2.76 19.05 -13.03
CA ASP A 152 -3.13 19.35 -11.64
C ASP A 152 -4.24 18.44 -11.14
N GLN A 153 -5.26 18.23 -11.97
CA GLN A 153 -6.36 17.31 -11.65
C GLN A 153 -5.86 15.88 -11.43
N THR A 154 -4.93 15.44 -12.27
CA THR A 154 -4.36 14.08 -12.18
C THR A 154 -3.50 13.92 -10.93
N LEU A 155 -2.58 14.85 -10.68
CA LEU A 155 -1.65 14.78 -9.56
C LEU A 155 -2.34 14.99 -8.21
N GLY A 156 -3.32 15.91 -8.14
CA GLY A 156 -4.11 16.14 -6.95
C GLY A 156 -4.92 14.91 -6.54
N ALA A 157 -5.58 14.26 -7.51
CA ALA A 157 -6.33 13.03 -7.24
C ALA A 157 -5.43 11.88 -6.76
N LEU A 158 -4.24 11.71 -7.37
CA LEU A 158 -3.26 10.71 -6.96
C LEU A 158 -2.71 10.99 -5.55
N ALA A 159 -2.45 12.23 -5.20
CA ALA A 159 -1.99 12.60 -3.87
C ALA A 159 -3.04 12.28 -2.80
N ARG A 160 -4.33 12.60 -3.05
CA ARG A 160 -5.44 12.24 -2.15
C ARG A 160 -5.62 10.73 -2.04
N ALA A 161 -5.42 9.98 -3.13
CA ALA A 161 -5.42 8.51 -3.06
C ALA A 161 -4.28 7.97 -2.19
N LEU A 162 -3.07 8.54 -2.28
CA LEU A 162 -1.95 8.17 -1.42
C LEU A 162 -2.20 8.51 0.06
N GLU A 163 -2.84 9.64 0.36
CA GLU A 163 -3.23 10.00 1.72
C GLU A 163 -4.20 8.97 2.32
N ARG A 164 -5.26 8.61 1.58
CA ARG A 164 -6.18 7.54 1.98
C ARG A 164 -5.44 6.22 2.18
N LEU A 165 -4.57 5.86 1.26
CA LEU A 165 -3.78 4.63 1.34
C LEU A 165 -2.81 4.61 2.53
N ALA A 166 -2.24 5.75 2.92
CA ALA A 166 -1.42 5.83 4.12
C ALA A 166 -2.22 5.47 5.38
N VAL A 167 -3.50 5.83 5.43
CA VAL A 167 -4.39 5.46 6.55
C VAL A 167 -4.83 4.00 6.45
N LEU A 168 -5.35 3.57 5.29
CA LEU A 168 -5.91 2.23 5.12
C LEU A 168 -4.85 1.12 5.23
N ALA A 169 -3.61 1.41 4.82
CA ALA A 169 -2.49 0.47 4.91
C ALA A 169 -1.85 0.41 6.31
N ALA A 170 -2.05 1.42 7.17
CA ALA A 170 -1.36 1.52 8.46
C ALA A 170 -1.51 0.28 9.37
N PRO A 171 -2.67 -0.37 9.50
CA PRO A 171 -2.78 -1.60 10.29
C PRO A 171 -1.99 -2.78 9.75
N PHE A 172 -1.69 -2.77 8.45
CA PHE A 172 -0.98 -3.85 7.75
C PHE A 172 0.51 -3.55 7.56
N LEU A 173 0.85 -2.28 7.31
CA LEU A 173 2.19 -1.79 6.95
C LEU A 173 2.54 -0.54 7.77
N PRO A 174 2.65 -0.62 9.10
CA PRO A 174 2.76 0.56 9.96
C PRO A 174 3.98 1.44 9.65
N ALA A 175 5.14 0.85 9.38
CA ALA A 175 6.34 1.61 9.08
C ALA A 175 6.29 2.26 7.69
N ALA A 176 5.80 1.54 6.67
CA ALA A 176 5.64 2.09 5.32
C ALA A 176 4.57 3.18 5.27
N ALA A 177 3.45 2.99 5.94
CA ALA A 177 2.38 3.99 6.05
C ALA A 177 2.87 5.28 6.72
N SER A 178 3.65 5.17 7.79
CA SER A 178 4.26 6.31 8.47
C SER A 178 5.23 7.08 7.56
N LYS A 179 6.08 6.37 6.83
CA LYS A 179 6.99 6.99 5.85
C LYS A 179 6.23 7.71 4.74
N LEU A 180 5.16 7.10 4.23
CA LEU A 180 4.33 7.72 3.20
C LEU A 180 3.62 8.97 3.72
N TRP A 181 3.04 8.92 4.93
CA TRP A 181 2.42 10.06 5.59
C TRP A 181 3.37 11.25 5.70
N THR A 182 4.56 11.01 6.22
CA THR A 182 5.60 12.03 6.33
C THR A 182 6.03 12.57 4.95
N ALA A 183 6.17 11.69 3.96
CA ALA A 183 6.54 12.06 2.60
C ALA A 183 5.49 12.94 1.90
N LEU A 184 4.22 12.78 2.25
CA LEU A 184 3.13 13.63 1.77
C LEU A 184 3.11 15.02 2.43
N GLY A 185 3.95 15.25 3.46
CA GLY A 185 4.01 16.52 4.18
C GLY A 185 2.83 16.73 5.13
N LEU A 186 2.14 15.66 5.51
CA LEU A 186 1.03 15.71 6.43
C LEU A 186 1.52 15.87 7.87
N ALA A 187 0.81 16.68 8.67
CA ALA A 187 1.18 16.98 10.04
C ALA A 187 0.95 15.79 10.98
N GLY A 188 1.73 15.74 12.07
CA GLY A 188 1.61 14.71 13.10
C GLY A 188 2.41 13.45 12.85
N THR A 189 2.43 12.59 13.85
CA THR A 189 2.99 11.22 13.72
C THR A 189 1.96 10.33 13.04
N ALA A 190 2.45 9.34 12.29
CA ALA A 190 1.68 8.38 11.49
C ALA A 190 0.26 8.06 11.99
N PRO A 191 -0.65 7.65 11.10
CA PRO A 191 -2.09 7.70 11.28
C PRO A 191 -2.56 6.84 12.47
N VAL A 192 -2.66 7.41 13.67
CA VAL A 192 -3.09 6.67 14.87
C VAL A 192 -4.35 7.24 15.49
N GLU A 193 -4.48 8.56 15.59
CA GLU A 193 -5.67 9.15 16.20
C GLU A 193 -6.30 10.17 15.24
N ARG A 194 -7.59 10.01 14.92
CA ARG A 194 -8.36 10.81 13.95
C ARG A 194 -7.97 10.65 12.47
N ALA A 195 -7.12 9.68 12.15
CA ALA A 195 -6.70 9.46 10.77
C ALA A 195 -7.86 9.11 9.82
N TRP A 196 -8.98 8.62 10.36
CA TRP A 196 -10.15 8.30 9.55
C TRP A 196 -10.78 9.54 8.88
N ASP A 197 -10.65 10.72 9.47
CA ASP A 197 -11.10 11.98 8.86
C ASP A 197 -10.39 12.21 7.52
N HIS A 198 -9.10 11.87 7.42
CA HIS A 198 -8.32 11.97 6.19
C HIS A 198 -8.73 10.98 5.08
N VAL A 199 -9.45 9.92 5.45
CA VAL A 199 -10.01 8.98 4.47
C VAL A 199 -11.25 9.58 3.83
N SER A 200 -12.10 10.22 4.63
CA SER A 200 -13.33 10.85 4.17
C SER A 200 -13.08 12.18 3.47
N ASP A 201 -12.19 13.01 4.05
CA ASP A 201 -11.83 14.33 3.56
C ASP A 201 -10.29 14.50 3.55
N PRO A 202 -9.61 14.17 2.46
CA PRO A 202 -8.17 14.32 2.34
C PRO A 202 -7.69 15.78 2.40
N HIS A 203 -6.63 16.03 3.17
CA HIS A 203 -6.09 17.36 3.44
C HIS A 203 -4.73 17.64 2.78
N VAL A 204 -4.26 16.74 1.91
CA VAL A 204 -2.91 16.81 1.31
C VAL A 204 -2.72 17.97 0.34
N ALA A 205 -3.80 18.60 -0.15
CA ALA A 205 -3.71 19.71 -1.08
C ALA A 205 -2.94 20.90 -0.47
N GLY A 206 -1.98 21.45 -1.22
CA GLY A 206 -1.07 22.51 -0.75
C GLY A 206 0.11 22.00 0.09
N CYS A 207 0.10 20.76 0.55
CA CYS A 207 1.23 20.19 1.27
C CYS A 207 2.48 20.09 0.38
N ARG A 208 3.64 20.22 1.01
CA ARG A 208 4.93 20.01 0.35
C ARG A 208 5.40 18.59 0.58
N THR A 209 5.45 17.81 -0.48
CA THR A 209 5.92 16.44 -0.46
C THR A 209 7.44 16.35 -0.48
N SER A 210 7.97 15.20 -0.09
CA SER A 210 9.39 14.88 -0.19
C SER A 210 9.59 13.53 -0.88
N ARG A 211 10.75 13.38 -1.55
CA ARG A 211 11.15 12.06 -2.08
C ARG A 211 11.53 11.14 -0.93
N ILE A 212 11.23 9.88 -1.08
CA ILE A 212 11.65 8.82 -0.16
C ILE A 212 12.37 7.71 -0.93
N ALA A 213 13.21 6.97 -0.23
CA ALA A 213 13.70 5.69 -0.74
C ALA A 213 12.50 4.75 -1.02
N PRO A 214 12.62 3.79 -1.94
CA PRO A 214 11.55 2.83 -2.17
C PRO A 214 11.05 2.23 -0.86
N LEU A 215 9.72 2.27 -0.63
CA LEU A 215 9.11 1.70 0.57
C LEU A 215 9.39 0.19 0.68
N PHE A 216 9.41 -0.48 -0.46
CA PHE A 216 9.70 -1.90 -0.61
C PHE A 216 10.69 -2.08 -1.75
N PRO A 217 12.01 -2.14 -1.47
CA PRO A 217 13.01 -2.36 -2.49
C PRO A 217 12.85 -3.76 -3.10
N LYS A 218 12.99 -3.86 -4.42
CA LYS A 218 13.02 -5.18 -5.07
C LYS A 218 14.25 -5.93 -4.59
N PRO A 219 14.13 -7.23 -4.27
CA PRO A 219 15.29 -8.06 -4.04
C PRO A 219 16.22 -7.94 -5.24
N GLU A 220 17.52 -7.73 -4.99
CA GLU A 220 18.50 -7.86 -6.07
C GLU A 220 18.34 -9.26 -6.66
N ARG A 221 18.09 -9.34 -7.97
CA ARG A 221 18.17 -10.64 -8.64
C ARG A 221 19.55 -11.18 -8.33
N ALA A 222 19.60 -12.29 -7.60
CA ALA A 222 20.83 -13.05 -7.49
C ALA A 222 21.33 -13.20 -8.93
N ALA A 223 22.52 -12.64 -9.22
CA ALA A 223 23.16 -12.82 -10.50
C ALA A 223 23.17 -14.34 -10.71
N GLU A 224 22.46 -14.82 -11.75
CA GLU A 224 22.56 -16.20 -12.17
C GLU A 224 24.04 -16.47 -12.27
N ALA A 225 24.56 -17.28 -11.33
CA ALA A 225 25.89 -17.78 -11.41
C ALA A 225 25.92 -18.59 -12.70
N ALA A 226 26.48 -17.98 -13.75
CA ALA A 226 26.84 -18.66 -14.97
C ALA A 226 27.85 -19.74 -14.57
N THR A 227 27.39 -20.96 -14.64
CA THR A 227 28.27 -22.13 -14.69
C THR A 227 28.20 -22.71 -16.06
#